data_fb756722b7f29d2abc56e51da5ebcef6
#
_entry.id   fb756722b7f29d2abc56e51da5ebcef6
#
_cell.length_a   1.000
_cell.length_b   1.000
_cell.length_c   1.000
_cell.angle_alpha   90.00
_cell.angle_beta   90.00
_cell.angle_gamma   90.00
#
_symmetry.space_group_name_H-M   'P 1'
#
loop_
_entity.id
_entity.type
_entity.pdbx_description
1 polymer ?
#
loop_
_entity_poly.entity_id
_entity_poly.type
_entity_poly.pdbx_seq_one_letter_code
_entity_poly.pdbx_strand_id
1 'polypeptide(L)'
;MSMKKEIFFKWKHYQPDIILLTVRWYLRYNLSFRDLVEMMKERGLSISHTTIMRWVHQYGPELDKRIRRHLKQTNDSWRVDETYIKVKGQWMYLYRAVDSKGNTIDFYLSKTRDQKAAKRFFKKALRSFHVSKPRVITVDKNPAYPIAIEQLKKEKSIPDGMQLRQQKYLNNIVEQDHRFIKKRVRSMLGFKSFKTATSILRGVEAMHMMKKGQTSQGGKSVQNQVNLIHQLFGIPV
;
A
#
# COMPACT_ATOMS: atom_id res chain seq x y z
N MET A 1 -19.86 -18.60 13.14
CA MET A 1 -18.74 -19.20 12.37
C MET A 1 -17.43 -18.80 13.05
N SER A 2 -16.86 -19.69 13.84
CA SER A 2 -15.62 -19.43 14.62
C SER A 2 -14.47 -19.27 13.64
N MET A 3 -13.94 -18.04 13.49
CA MET A 3 -12.67 -17.83 12.80
C MET A 3 -11.58 -18.56 13.59
N LYS A 4 -10.96 -19.60 12.98
CA LYS A 4 -9.72 -20.18 13.49
C LYS A 4 -8.77 -19.01 13.74
N LYS A 5 -8.42 -18.74 15.00
CA LYS A 5 -7.32 -17.84 15.37
C LYS A 5 -6.07 -18.44 14.76
N GLU A 6 -5.69 -17.99 13.57
CA GLU A 6 -4.38 -18.29 13.01
C GLU A 6 -3.36 -17.75 13.99
N ILE A 7 -2.57 -18.64 14.55
CA ILE A 7 -1.57 -18.29 15.57
C ILE A 7 -0.35 -17.73 14.82
N PHE A 8 -0.42 -16.46 14.41
CA PHE A 8 0.60 -15.77 13.61
C PHE A 8 1.97 -15.71 14.27
N PHE A 9 1.99 -15.77 15.59
CA PHE A 9 3.21 -15.62 16.40
C PHE A 9 3.66 -16.92 17.07
N LYS A 10 2.99 -18.05 16.79
CA LYS A 10 3.40 -19.34 17.30
C LYS A 10 4.84 -19.65 16.88
N TRP A 11 5.66 -20.14 17.80
CA TRP A 11 7.07 -20.48 17.58
C TRP A 11 7.98 -19.27 17.23
N LYS A 12 7.60 -18.05 17.63
CA LYS A 12 8.47 -16.88 17.54
C LYS A 12 9.18 -16.67 18.87
N HIS A 13 10.49 -16.36 18.82
CA HIS A 13 11.30 -16.11 20.02
C HIS A 13 11.03 -14.74 20.66
N TYR A 14 10.34 -13.83 19.94
CA TYR A 14 10.06 -12.47 20.39
C TYR A 14 8.56 -12.26 20.58
N GLN A 15 8.22 -11.40 21.54
CA GLN A 15 6.83 -11.04 21.82
C GLN A 15 6.17 -10.41 20.59
N PRO A 16 4.87 -10.66 20.38
CA PRO A 16 4.13 -10.15 19.22
C PRO A 16 4.15 -8.62 19.05
N ASP A 17 4.10 -7.89 20.17
CA ASP A 17 4.16 -6.42 20.22
C ASP A 17 5.50 -5.89 19.71
N ILE A 18 6.63 -6.51 20.07
CA ILE A 18 7.97 -6.16 19.60
C ILE A 18 8.08 -6.40 18.09
N ILE A 19 7.56 -7.53 17.62
CA ILE A 19 7.54 -7.86 16.18
C ILE A 19 6.76 -6.79 15.41
N LEU A 20 5.53 -6.48 15.83
CA LEU A 20 4.68 -5.52 15.14
C LEU A 20 5.18 -4.09 15.27
N LEU A 21 5.76 -3.71 16.41
CA LEU A 21 6.42 -2.41 16.58
C LEU A 21 7.54 -2.21 15.57
N THR A 22 8.42 -3.20 15.45
CA THR A 22 9.57 -3.16 14.52
C THR A 22 9.11 -3.12 13.07
N VAL A 23 8.11 -3.95 12.70
CA VAL A 23 7.49 -3.96 11.37
C VAL A 23 6.85 -2.60 11.07
N ARG A 24 6.07 -2.05 12.02
CA ARG A 24 5.45 -0.73 11.89
C ARG A 24 6.49 0.36 11.69
N TRP A 25 7.55 0.39 12.46
CA TRP A 25 8.62 1.38 12.33
C TRP A 25 9.26 1.32 10.94
N TYR A 26 9.63 0.12 10.48
CA TYR A 26 10.17 -0.04 9.14
C TYR A 26 9.22 0.46 8.04
N LEU A 27 7.96 0.11 8.09
CA LEU A 27 6.98 0.46 7.06
C LEU A 27 6.59 1.95 7.09
N ARG A 28 6.69 2.59 8.26
CA ARG A 28 6.21 3.96 8.50
C ARG A 28 7.28 5.02 8.38
N TYR A 29 8.48 4.75 8.89
CA TYR A 29 9.57 5.72 8.97
C TYR A 29 10.68 5.39 7.97
N ASN A 30 11.54 6.37 7.66
CA ASN A 30 12.63 6.19 6.71
C ASN A 30 13.85 5.51 7.36
N LEU A 31 13.62 4.39 7.99
CA LEU A 31 14.62 3.58 8.69
C LEU A 31 15.07 2.40 7.82
N SER A 32 16.35 2.08 7.87
CA SER A 32 16.88 0.84 7.34
C SER A 32 16.66 -0.32 8.33
N PHE A 33 16.90 -1.55 7.90
CA PHE A 33 16.90 -2.69 8.83
C PHE A 33 18.01 -2.60 9.88
N ARG A 34 19.14 -1.94 9.56
CA ARG A 34 20.26 -1.75 10.49
C ARG A 34 19.94 -0.71 11.54
N ASP A 35 19.32 0.41 11.17
CA ASP A 35 18.85 1.40 12.14
C ASP A 35 17.91 0.76 13.18
N LEU A 36 17.03 -0.13 12.72
CA LEU A 36 16.13 -0.86 13.62
C LEU A 36 16.85 -1.85 14.54
N VAL A 37 17.93 -2.47 14.09
CA VAL A 37 18.79 -3.31 14.95
C VAL A 37 19.39 -2.47 16.07
N GLU A 38 19.92 -1.30 15.74
CA GLU A 38 20.50 -0.36 16.69
C GLU A 38 19.46 0.11 17.71
N MET A 39 18.31 0.58 17.24
CA MET A 39 17.19 1.02 18.10
C MET A 39 16.69 -0.09 19.03
N MET A 40 16.71 -1.36 18.60
CA MET A 40 16.34 -2.49 19.46
C MET A 40 17.42 -2.81 20.48
N LYS A 41 18.69 -2.69 20.09
CA LYS A 41 19.83 -2.87 21.00
C LYS A 41 19.83 -1.86 22.15
N GLU A 42 19.49 -0.59 21.88
CA GLU A 42 19.30 0.44 22.92
C GLU A 42 18.23 0.03 23.97
N ARG A 43 17.30 -0.84 23.62
CA ARG A 43 16.23 -1.37 24.47
C ARG A 43 16.57 -2.76 25.07
N GLY A 44 17.84 -3.15 25.00
CA GLY A 44 18.29 -4.44 25.51
C GLY A 44 17.89 -5.66 24.66
N LEU A 45 17.44 -5.45 23.42
CA LEU A 45 16.98 -6.52 22.53
C LEU A 45 17.97 -6.77 21.40
N SER A 46 18.58 -7.96 21.39
CA SER A 46 19.50 -8.38 20.32
C SER A 46 18.73 -9.06 19.19
N ILE A 47 18.43 -8.33 18.12
CA ILE A 47 17.67 -8.82 16.96
C ILE A 47 18.50 -8.63 15.70
N SER A 48 18.67 -9.68 14.89
CA SER A 48 19.39 -9.55 13.63
C SER A 48 18.56 -8.82 12.56
N HIS A 49 19.23 -8.08 11.66
CA HIS A 49 18.57 -7.39 10.56
C HIS A 49 17.81 -8.35 9.63
N THR A 50 18.28 -9.59 9.48
CA THR A 50 17.61 -10.64 8.70
C THR A 50 16.31 -11.09 9.34
N THR A 51 16.24 -11.13 10.67
CA THR A 51 15.02 -11.43 11.42
C THR A 51 13.98 -10.33 11.20
N ILE A 52 14.37 -9.06 11.34
CA ILE A 52 13.49 -7.92 11.08
C ILE A 52 13.00 -7.94 9.62
N MET A 53 13.88 -8.19 8.67
CA MET A 53 13.54 -8.30 7.26
C MET A 53 12.48 -9.40 7.02
N ARG A 54 12.64 -10.59 7.62
CA ARG A 54 11.66 -11.67 7.51
C ARG A 54 10.30 -11.27 8.08
N TRP A 55 10.27 -10.57 9.21
CA TRP A 55 9.03 -10.05 9.80
C TRP A 55 8.33 -9.06 8.87
N VAL A 56 9.06 -8.11 8.31
CA VAL A 56 8.49 -7.13 7.38
C VAL A 56 7.90 -7.81 6.14
N HIS A 57 8.58 -8.82 5.59
CA HIS A 57 8.08 -9.57 4.44
C HIS A 57 6.86 -10.43 4.77
N GLN A 58 6.76 -10.93 5.98
CA GLN A 58 5.64 -11.74 6.45
C GLN A 58 4.43 -10.87 6.83
N TYR A 59 4.64 -9.88 7.68
CA TYR A 59 3.55 -9.12 8.30
C TYR A 59 3.10 -7.90 7.48
N GLY A 60 3.96 -7.34 6.62
CA GLY A 60 3.58 -6.22 5.76
C GLY A 60 2.42 -6.54 4.81
N PRO A 61 2.47 -7.61 4.00
CA PRO A 61 1.35 -8.03 3.17
C PRO A 61 0.11 -8.44 3.95
N GLU A 62 0.29 -9.03 5.12
CA GLU A 62 -0.82 -9.43 5.99
C GLU A 62 -1.53 -8.21 6.58
N LEU A 63 -0.79 -7.18 6.96
CA LEU A 63 -1.35 -5.89 7.38
C LEU A 63 -2.21 -5.27 6.27
N ASP A 64 -1.71 -5.23 5.02
CA ASP A 64 -2.49 -4.74 3.87
C ASP A 64 -3.80 -5.53 3.69
N LYS A 65 -3.73 -6.86 3.77
CA LYS A 65 -4.91 -7.73 3.63
C LYS A 65 -5.96 -7.45 4.69
N ARG A 66 -5.53 -7.29 5.95
CA ARG A 66 -6.43 -7.09 7.10
C ARG A 66 -7.04 -5.71 7.14
N ILE A 67 -6.23 -4.67 6.93
CA ILE A 67 -6.70 -3.29 7.00
C ILE A 67 -7.77 -2.97 5.95
N ARG A 68 -7.74 -3.61 4.77
CA ARG A 68 -8.69 -3.34 3.68
C ARG A 68 -10.16 -3.46 4.08
N ARG A 69 -10.49 -4.34 5.04
CA ARG A 69 -11.85 -4.52 5.57
C ARG A 69 -12.29 -3.39 6.51
N HIS A 70 -11.33 -2.60 6.98
CA HIS A 70 -11.55 -1.50 7.91
C HIS A 70 -11.38 -0.12 7.25
N LEU A 71 -11.19 -0.06 5.94
CA LEU A 71 -11.07 1.19 5.21
C LEU A 71 -12.45 1.79 4.97
N LYS A 72 -12.50 3.13 5.10
CA LYS A 72 -13.67 3.92 4.72
C LYS A 72 -13.86 3.89 3.21
N GLN A 73 -15.12 3.99 2.78
CA GLN A 73 -15.47 4.08 1.37
C GLN A 73 -14.79 5.28 0.71
N THR A 74 -14.16 5.05 -0.44
CA THR A 74 -13.63 6.13 -1.28
C THR A 74 -14.74 6.82 -2.06
N ASN A 75 -14.51 8.04 -2.57
CA ASN A 75 -15.47 8.64 -3.48
C ASN A 75 -15.28 8.15 -4.93
N ASP A 76 -16.19 8.55 -5.81
CA ASP A 76 -16.30 8.11 -7.20
C ASP A 76 -15.44 8.90 -8.20
N SER A 77 -14.65 9.86 -7.72
CA SER A 77 -13.77 10.69 -8.56
C SER A 77 -12.31 10.30 -8.33
N TRP A 78 -11.74 9.60 -9.30
CA TRP A 78 -10.39 9.06 -9.20
C TRP A 78 -9.34 9.92 -9.89
N ARG A 79 -8.13 9.92 -9.32
CA ARG A 79 -6.91 10.46 -9.91
C ARG A 79 -5.91 9.33 -10.01
N VAL A 80 -5.45 9.03 -11.20
CA VAL A 80 -4.56 7.90 -11.48
C VAL A 80 -3.29 8.40 -12.14
N ASP A 81 -2.17 7.91 -11.64
CA ASP A 81 -0.85 8.20 -12.18
C ASP A 81 0.11 7.08 -11.83
N GLU A 82 1.24 7.00 -12.51
CA GLU A 82 2.30 6.08 -12.17
C GLU A 82 3.59 6.80 -11.77
N THR A 83 4.32 6.19 -10.85
CA THR A 83 5.66 6.61 -10.47
C THR A 83 6.67 5.47 -10.64
N TYR A 84 7.95 5.81 -10.61
CA TYR A 84 9.03 4.87 -10.87
C TYR A 84 9.61 4.33 -9.57
N ILE A 85 9.81 3.02 -9.52
CA ILE A 85 10.46 2.30 -8.41
C ILE A 85 11.63 1.49 -8.97
N LYS A 86 12.82 1.63 -8.37
CA LYS A 86 14.00 0.87 -8.78
C LYS A 86 14.01 -0.49 -8.09
N VAL A 87 14.01 -1.56 -8.89
CA VAL A 87 14.04 -2.96 -8.42
C VAL A 87 15.16 -3.68 -9.14
N LYS A 88 16.14 -4.22 -8.41
CA LYS A 88 17.30 -4.92 -8.99
C LYS A 88 18.02 -4.09 -10.08
N GLY A 89 18.16 -2.80 -9.81
CA GLY A 89 18.78 -1.87 -10.76
C GLY A 89 17.87 -1.38 -11.90
N GLN A 90 16.74 -2.01 -12.15
CA GLN A 90 15.79 -1.67 -13.22
C GLN A 90 14.64 -0.81 -12.74
N TRP A 91 14.21 0.14 -13.58
CA TRP A 91 13.03 0.94 -13.31
C TRP A 91 11.75 0.13 -13.57
N MET A 92 10.85 0.16 -12.59
CA MET A 92 9.52 -0.43 -12.67
C MET A 92 8.47 0.62 -12.36
N TYR A 93 7.23 0.36 -12.74
CA TYR A 93 6.13 1.30 -12.70
C TYR A 93 5.19 0.96 -11.55
N LEU A 94 5.02 1.90 -10.62
CA LEU A 94 4.03 1.80 -9.56
C LEU A 94 2.81 2.65 -9.93
N TYR A 95 1.77 2.00 -10.43
CA TYR A 95 0.46 2.60 -10.65
C TYR A 95 -0.20 2.88 -9.31
N ARG A 96 -0.78 4.06 -9.17
CA ARG A 96 -1.51 4.45 -7.96
C ARG A 96 -2.76 5.24 -8.33
N ALA A 97 -3.82 5.03 -7.54
CA ALA A 97 -5.02 5.84 -7.61
C ALA A 97 -5.35 6.42 -6.24
N VAL A 98 -5.79 7.66 -6.25
CA VAL A 98 -6.38 8.33 -5.09
C VAL A 98 -7.73 8.93 -5.49
N ASP A 99 -8.62 9.11 -4.53
CA ASP A 99 -9.86 9.84 -4.76
C ASP A 99 -9.63 11.36 -4.71
N SER A 100 -10.67 12.15 -4.96
CA SER A 100 -10.58 13.62 -4.96
C SER A 100 -10.25 14.22 -3.60
N LYS A 101 -10.37 13.46 -2.50
CA LYS A 101 -9.96 13.84 -1.15
C LYS A 101 -8.54 13.40 -0.81
N GLY A 102 -7.84 12.74 -1.75
CA GLY A 102 -6.50 12.19 -1.57
C GLY A 102 -6.46 10.85 -0.84
N ASN A 103 -7.60 10.18 -0.61
CA ASN A 103 -7.61 8.84 -0.05
C ASN A 103 -7.07 7.83 -1.07
N THR A 104 -6.22 6.92 -0.63
CA THR A 104 -5.69 5.86 -1.51
C THR A 104 -6.80 4.90 -1.90
N ILE A 105 -6.98 4.70 -3.20
CA ILE A 105 -7.88 3.71 -3.78
C ILE A 105 -7.17 2.37 -3.85
N ASP A 106 -6.11 2.29 -4.65
CA ASP A 106 -5.24 1.11 -4.73
C ASP A 106 -3.92 1.45 -5.44
N PHE A 107 -3.01 0.47 -5.46
CA PHE A 107 -1.71 0.54 -6.13
C PHE A 107 -1.37 -0.80 -6.81
N TYR A 108 -0.49 -0.75 -7.81
CA TYR A 108 -0.04 -1.94 -8.54
C TYR A 108 1.37 -1.73 -9.08
N LEU A 109 2.31 -2.61 -8.70
CA LEU A 109 3.66 -2.61 -9.25
C LEU A 109 3.70 -3.45 -10.55
N SER A 110 4.23 -2.86 -11.62
CA SER A 110 4.39 -3.53 -12.92
C SER A 110 5.80 -3.38 -13.45
N LYS A 111 6.23 -4.36 -14.23
CA LYS A 111 7.49 -4.29 -14.99
C LYS A 111 7.35 -3.46 -16.26
N THR A 112 6.13 -3.30 -16.76
CA THR A 112 5.82 -2.60 -18.02
C THR A 112 4.87 -1.42 -17.78
N ARG A 113 4.94 -0.44 -18.68
CA ARG A 113 4.05 0.73 -18.74
C ARG A 113 3.20 0.64 -20.00
N ASP A 114 2.29 -0.31 -20.04
CA ASP A 114 1.45 -0.60 -21.20
C ASP A 114 -0.03 -0.73 -20.82
N GLN A 115 -0.88 -0.88 -21.84
CA GLN A 115 -2.33 -1.04 -21.66
C GLN A 115 -2.69 -2.27 -20.80
N LYS A 116 -1.90 -3.36 -20.88
CA LYS A 116 -2.16 -4.58 -20.10
C LYS A 116 -1.91 -4.33 -18.61
N ALA A 117 -0.84 -3.60 -18.28
CA ALA A 117 -0.51 -3.21 -16.92
C ALA A 117 -1.59 -2.27 -16.35
N ALA A 118 -1.98 -1.22 -17.09
CA ALA A 118 -3.05 -0.31 -16.70
C ALA A 118 -4.37 -1.06 -16.46
N LYS A 119 -4.75 -1.97 -17.36
CA LYS A 119 -5.96 -2.79 -17.21
C LYS A 119 -5.92 -3.68 -15.95
N ARG A 120 -4.77 -4.31 -15.67
CA ARG A 120 -4.59 -5.13 -14.44
C ARG A 120 -4.71 -4.28 -13.19
N PHE A 121 -4.15 -3.07 -13.21
CA PHE A 121 -4.27 -2.12 -12.12
C PHE A 121 -5.74 -1.75 -11.86
N PHE A 122 -6.49 -1.31 -12.88
CA PHE A 122 -7.91 -0.98 -12.73
C PHE A 122 -8.75 -2.16 -12.26
N LYS A 123 -8.54 -3.35 -12.82
CA LYS A 123 -9.23 -4.58 -12.33
C LYS A 123 -8.95 -4.85 -10.86
N LYS A 124 -7.72 -4.63 -10.41
CA LYS A 124 -7.36 -4.79 -9.00
C LYS A 124 -8.08 -3.75 -8.14
N ALA A 125 -8.04 -2.48 -8.52
CA ALA A 125 -8.67 -1.38 -7.78
C ALA A 125 -10.19 -1.59 -7.63
N LEU A 126 -10.87 -1.96 -8.72
CA LEU A 126 -12.33 -2.20 -8.73
C LEU A 126 -12.80 -3.38 -7.87
N ARG A 127 -11.89 -4.31 -7.53
CA ARG A 127 -12.21 -5.46 -6.66
C ARG A 127 -12.09 -5.16 -5.18
N SER A 128 -11.58 -4.01 -4.80
CA SER A 128 -11.37 -3.65 -3.39
C SER A 128 -12.68 -3.23 -2.73
N PHE A 129 -13.00 -3.79 -1.56
CA PHE A 129 -14.29 -3.58 -0.87
C PHE A 129 -14.59 -2.12 -0.51
N HIS A 130 -13.57 -1.32 -0.25
CA HIS A 130 -13.69 0.08 0.14
C HIS A 130 -13.78 1.03 -1.05
N VAL A 131 -13.85 0.51 -2.26
CA VAL A 131 -13.76 1.31 -3.48
C VAL A 131 -15.13 1.47 -4.12
N SER A 132 -15.58 2.72 -4.25
CA SER A 132 -16.77 3.08 -5.03
C SER A 132 -16.47 2.97 -6.53
N LYS A 133 -17.45 2.50 -7.31
CA LYS A 133 -17.32 2.50 -8.77
C LYS A 133 -17.08 3.93 -9.26
N PRO A 134 -16.09 4.15 -10.14
CA PRO A 134 -15.75 5.50 -10.57
C PRO A 134 -16.82 6.07 -11.50
N ARG A 135 -17.24 7.31 -11.22
CA ARG A 135 -18.00 8.17 -12.14
C ARG A 135 -17.07 8.88 -13.09
N VAL A 136 -15.87 9.26 -12.60
CA VAL A 136 -14.83 9.90 -13.39
C VAL A 136 -13.44 9.40 -12.99
N ILE A 137 -12.60 9.13 -13.99
CA ILE A 137 -11.18 8.81 -13.82
C ILE A 137 -10.37 9.89 -14.54
N THR A 138 -9.48 10.55 -13.80
CA THR A 138 -8.53 11.52 -14.35
C THR A 138 -7.16 10.87 -14.44
N VAL A 139 -6.53 10.95 -15.59
CA VAL A 139 -5.21 10.40 -15.92
C VAL A 139 -4.35 11.46 -16.61
N ASP A 140 -3.06 11.19 -16.75
CA ASP A 140 -2.20 11.94 -17.68
C ASP A 140 -2.53 11.62 -19.15
N LYS A 141 -1.73 12.14 -20.08
CA LYS A 141 -1.90 11.91 -21.52
C LYS A 141 -1.33 10.57 -22.03
N ASN A 142 -0.99 9.63 -21.14
CA ASN A 142 -0.48 8.33 -21.55
C ASN A 142 -1.55 7.54 -22.35
N PRO A 143 -1.25 7.13 -23.59
CA PRO A 143 -2.21 6.47 -24.48
C PRO A 143 -2.64 5.07 -23.99
N ALA A 144 -1.94 4.49 -23.04
CA ALA A 144 -2.29 3.18 -22.45
C ALA A 144 -3.62 3.23 -21.67
N TYR A 145 -3.96 4.39 -21.06
CA TYR A 145 -5.15 4.50 -20.23
C TYR A 145 -6.46 4.46 -21.02
N PRO A 146 -6.65 5.25 -22.11
CA PRO A 146 -7.88 5.18 -22.90
C PRO A 146 -8.17 3.77 -23.39
N ILE A 147 -7.16 3.07 -23.93
CA ILE A 147 -7.31 1.73 -24.46
C ILE A 147 -7.71 0.73 -23.35
N ALA A 148 -7.07 0.85 -22.17
CA ALA A 148 -7.39 -0.01 -21.01
C ALA A 148 -8.84 0.23 -20.53
N ILE A 149 -9.28 1.49 -20.46
CA ILE A 149 -10.62 1.87 -20.03
C ILE A 149 -11.68 1.39 -21.05
N GLU A 150 -11.45 1.55 -22.34
CA GLU A 150 -12.36 1.05 -23.37
C GLU A 150 -12.56 -0.47 -23.28
N GLN A 151 -11.47 -1.23 -23.06
CA GLN A 151 -11.55 -2.67 -22.84
C GLN A 151 -12.35 -3.01 -21.59
N LEU A 152 -12.22 -2.24 -20.50
CA LEU A 152 -12.95 -2.47 -19.26
C LEU A 152 -14.44 -2.14 -19.39
N LYS A 153 -14.81 -1.15 -20.23
CA LYS A 153 -16.20 -0.87 -20.60
C LYS A 153 -16.80 -2.03 -21.41
N LYS A 154 -16.10 -2.50 -22.45
CA LYS A 154 -16.52 -3.69 -23.23
C LYS A 154 -16.72 -4.93 -22.36
N GLU A 155 -15.91 -5.12 -21.32
CA GLU A 155 -16.03 -6.20 -20.33
C GLU A 155 -17.09 -5.94 -19.24
N LYS A 156 -17.82 -4.81 -19.30
CA LYS A 156 -18.79 -4.37 -18.28
C LYS A 156 -18.21 -4.31 -16.85
N SER A 157 -16.88 -4.14 -16.75
CA SER A 157 -16.18 -4.01 -15.47
C SER A 157 -16.33 -2.62 -14.85
N ILE A 158 -16.58 -1.61 -15.68
CA ILE A 158 -16.89 -0.23 -15.30
C ILE A 158 -18.14 0.24 -16.06
N PRO A 159 -18.90 1.20 -15.47
CA PRO A 159 -20.08 1.75 -16.15
C PRO A 159 -19.74 2.42 -17.48
N ASP A 160 -20.59 2.25 -18.48
CA ASP A 160 -20.40 2.88 -19.79
C ASP A 160 -20.38 4.41 -19.71
N GLY A 161 -21.19 5.00 -18.81
CA GLY A 161 -21.25 6.44 -18.53
C GLY A 161 -20.04 7.01 -17.77
N MET A 162 -19.07 6.17 -17.38
CA MET A 162 -17.86 6.64 -16.70
C MET A 162 -17.05 7.54 -17.64
N GLN A 163 -16.71 8.73 -17.14
CA GLN A 163 -15.93 9.73 -17.87
C GLN A 163 -14.43 9.51 -17.68
N LEU A 164 -13.68 9.46 -18.76
CA LEU A 164 -12.22 9.54 -18.75
C LEU A 164 -11.78 10.98 -19.03
N ARG A 165 -10.96 11.57 -18.14
CA ARG A 165 -10.38 12.90 -18.30
C ARG A 165 -8.87 12.79 -18.44
N GLN A 166 -8.31 13.29 -19.53
CA GLN A 166 -6.88 13.35 -19.77
C GLN A 166 -6.36 14.77 -19.52
N GLN A 167 -6.16 15.13 -18.26
CA GLN A 167 -5.74 16.47 -17.85
C GLN A 167 -4.61 16.40 -16.82
N LYS A 168 -3.41 16.83 -17.22
CA LYS A 168 -2.20 16.79 -16.38
C LYS A 168 -2.38 17.56 -15.07
N TYR A 169 -2.91 18.78 -15.11
CA TYR A 169 -3.02 19.64 -13.91
C TYR A 169 -3.97 19.11 -12.81
N LEU A 170 -4.89 18.23 -13.16
CA LEU A 170 -5.80 17.64 -12.17
C LEU A 170 -5.18 16.45 -11.42
N ASN A 171 -3.98 16.03 -11.79
CA ASN A 171 -3.26 14.90 -11.16
C ASN A 171 -2.31 15.32 -10.02
N ASN A 172 -2.21 16.63 -9.70
CA ASN A 172 -1.35 17.12 -8.63
C ASN A 172 -1.53 16.40 -7.28
N ILE A 173 -2.76 15.98 -6.96
CA ILE A 173 -3.06 15.24 -5.71
C ILE A 173 -2.34 13.89 -5.69
N VAL A 174 -2.41 13.11 -6.75
CA VAL A 174 -1.73 11.80 -6.82
C VAL A 174 -0.22 11.96 -6.97
N GLU A 175 0.24 12.98 -7.68
CA GLU A 175 1.66 13.31 -7.79
C GLU A 175 2.25 13.67 -6.42
N GLN A 176 1.56 14.49 -5.62
CA GLN A 176 1.96 14.79 -4.24
C GLN A 176 1.95 13.52 -3.38
N ASP A 177 0.96 12.66 -3.57
CA ASP A 177 0.85 11.41 -2.84
C ASP A 177 1.98 10.41 -3.20
N HIS A 178 2.66 10.58 -4.36
CA HIS A 178 3.87 9.82 -4.68
C HIS A 178 5.08 10.18 -3.82
N ARG A 179 5.12 11.37 -3.21
CA ARG A 179 6.29 11.85 -2.45
C ARG A 179 6.63 10.94 -1.28
N PHE A 180 5.62 10.42 -0.58
CA PHE A 180 5.88 9.55 0.57
C PHE A 180 6.53 8.23 0.13
N ILE A 181 6.07 7.62 -0.97
CA ILE A 181 6.66 6.40 -1.54
C ILE A 181 8.11 6.65 -1.96
N LYS A 182 8.35 7.72 -2.74
CA LYS A 182 9.70 8.07 -3.18
C LYS A 182 10.65 8.28 -2.00
N LYS A 183 10.20 9.02 -0.97
CA LYS A 183 10.97 9.25 0.25
C LYS A 183 11.28 7.94 0.96
N ARG A 184 10.29 7.04 1.08
CA ARG A 184 10.44 5.77 1.78
C ARG A 184 11.35 4.79 1.02
N VAL A 185 11.16 4.66 -0.29
CA VAL A 185 11.96 3.74 -1.13
C VAL A 185 13.41 4.17 -1.24
N ARG A 186 13.69 5.49 -1.21
CA ARG A 186 15.06 6.01 -1.23
C ARG A 186 15.88 5.51 -0.04
N SER A 187 15.32 5.49 1.17
CA SER A 187 16.00 4.98 2.38
C SER A 187 16.20 3.46 2.39
N MET A 188 15.47 2.72 1.56
CA MET A 188 15.59 1.27 1.44
C MET A 188 16.74 0.82 0.52
N LEU A 189 17.47 1.75 -0.10
CA LEU A 189 18.56 1.48 -1.07
C LEU A 189 18.15 0.56 -2.24
N GLY A 190 16.86 0.58 -2.60
CA GLY A 190 16.27 -0.23 -3.65
C GLY A 190 15.83 -1.62 -3.20
N PHE A 191 15.17 -2.32 -4.09
CA PHE A 191 14.65 -3.67 -3.86
C PHE A 191 15.45 -4.71 -4.64
N LYS A 192 15.74 -5.85 -3.99
CA LYS A 192 16.51 -6.95 -4.58
C LYS A 192 15.70 -7.85 -5.53
N SER A 193 14.37 -7.83 -5.44
CA SER A 193 13.49 -8.62 -6.33
C SER A 193 12.10 -7.99 -6.45
N PHE A 194 11.39 -8.32 -7.51
CA PHE A 194 10.01 -7.89 -7.73
C PHE A 194 9.07 -8.38 -6.62
N LYS A 195 9.24 -9.62 -6.16
CA LYS A 195 8.46 -10.23 -5.08
C LYS A 195 8.63 -9.46 -3.77
N THR A 196 9.87 -9.19 -3.38
CA THR A 196 10.16 -8.43 -2.14
C THR A 196 9.69 -6.99 -2.23
N ALA A 197 9.85 -6.33 -3.39
CA ALA A 197 9.33 -4.99 -3.63
C ALA A 197 7.81 -4.95 -3.44
N THR A 198 7.09 -5.88 -4.06
CA THR A 198 5.63 -5.97 -3.92
C THR A 198 5.20 -6.19 -2.48
N SER A 199 5.88 -7.09 -1.74
CA SER A 199 5.56 -7.36 -0.33
C SER A 199 5.76 -6.13 0.56
N ILE A 200 6.88 -5.42 0.41
CA ILE A 200 7.17 -4.24 1.23
C ILE A 200 6.23 -3.08 0.85
N LEU A 201 6.00 -2.84 -0.44
CA LEU A 201 5.08 -1.79 -0.89
C LEU A 201 3.66 -1.99 -0.36
N ARG A 202 3.17 -3.23 -0.26
CA ARG A 202 1.87 -3.52 0.37
C ARG A 202 1.82 -3.01 1.81
N GLY A 203 2.83 -3.30 2.61
CA GLY A 203 2.90 -2.81 3.99
C GLY A 203 3.05 -1.29 4.08
N VAL A 204 3.88 -0.69 3.22
CA VAL A 204 4.10 0.77 3.17
C VAL A 204 2.80 1.51 2.81
N GLU A 205 2.05 1.02 1.81
CA GLU A 205 0.76 1.60 1.43
C GLU A 205 -0.30 1.42 2.53
N ALA A 206 -0.35 0.25 3.19
CA ALA A 206 -1.22 0.03 4.33
C ALA A 206 -0.97 1.04 5.46
N MET A 207 0.29 1.25 5.83
CA MET A 207 0.67 2.26 6.83
C MET A 207 0.35 3.69 6.37
N HIS A 208 0.45 3.96 5.06
CA HIS A 208 0.08 5.27 4.53
C HIS A 208 -1.42 5.54 4.61
N MET A 209 -2.26 4.55 4.27
CA MET A 209 -3.71 4.63 4.43
C MET A 209 -4.12 4.87 5.90
N MET A 210 -3.47 4.18 6.84
CA MET A 210 -3.68 4.43 8.28
C MET A 210 -3.31 5.86 8.67
N LYS A 211 -2.16 6.36 8.21
CA LYS A 211 -1.71 7.73 8.46
C LYS A 211 -2.70 8.78 7.95
N LYS A 212 -3.29 8.55 6.78
CA LYS A 212 -4.32 9.43 6.22
C LYS A 212 -5.63 9.41 7.01
N GLY A 213 -5.81 8.48 7.93
CA GLY A 213 -7.06 8.28 8.68
C GLY A 213 -8.16 7.65 7.83
N GLN A 214 -7.79 6.83 6.85
CA GLN A 214 -8.73 6.12 5.98
C GLN A 214 -9.41 4.93 6.66
N THR A 215 -9.05 4.59 7.89
CA THR A 215 -9.69 3.51 8.64
C THR A 215 -10.96 3.99 9.34
N SER A 216 -11.99 3.13 9.37
CA SER A 216 -13.24 3.37 10.09
C SER A 216 -13.04 3.37 11.61
N GLN A 217 -12.08 2.58 12.08
CA GLN A 217 -11.68 2.48 13.47
C GLN A 217 -10.32 3.17 13.65
N GLY A 218 -10.20 3.98 14.70
CA GLY A 218 -8.96 4.66 15.03
C GLY A 218 -8.79 6.02 14.33
N GLY A 219 -8.39 7.01 15.08
CA GLY A 219 -8.05 8.34 14.61
C GLY A 219 -6.65 8.39 13.98
N LYS A 220 -6.23 9.59 13.60
CA LYS A 220 -4.87 9.84 13.04
C LYS A 220 -3.76 9.74 14.09
N SER A 221 -4.07 9.58 15.39
CA SER A 221 -3.07 9.48 16.44
C SER A 221 -2.21 8.23 16.31
N VAL A 222 -0.99 8.32 16.78
CA VAL A 222 -0.04 7.19 16.77
C VAL A 222 -0.58 6.03 17.60
N GLN A 223 -1.14 6.31 18.79
CA GLN A 223 -1.67 5.30 19.68
C GLN A 223 -2.83 4.52 19.03
N ASN A 224 -3.76 5.22 18.39
CA ASN A 224 -4.87 4.59 17.69
C ASN A 224 -4.41 3.70 16.53
N GLN A 225 -3.35 4.08 15.82
CA GLN A 225 -2.75 3.25 14.78
C GLN A 225 -2.12 1.98 15.36
N VAL A 226 -1.43 2.08 16.51
CA VAL A 226 -0.84 0.92 17.20
C VAL A 226 -1.94 -0.01 17.70
N ASN A 227 -2.95 0.52 18.37
CA ASN A 227 -4.08 -0.26 18.89
C ASN A 227 -4.82 -0.99 17.75
N LEU A 228 -5.06 -0.31 16.62
CA LEU A 228 -5.68 -0.96 15.47
C LEU A 228 -4.80 -2.10 14.92
N ILE A 229 -3.49 -1.92 14.82
CA ILE A 229 -2.58 -2.99 14.39
C ILE A 229 -2.66 -4.17 15.34
N HIS A 230 -2.63 -3.94 16.64
CA HIS A 230 -2.75 -4.99 17.65
C HIS A 230 -4.08 -5.75 17.49
N GLN A 231 -5.20 -5.06 17.39
CA GLN A 231 -6.52 -5.66 17.15
C GLN A 231 -6.55 -6.49 15.86
N LEU A 232 -5.98 -5.98 14.76
CA LEU A 232 -5.90 -6.68 13.49
C LEU A 232 -5.13 -8.01 13.59
N PHE A 233 -4.15 -8.09 14.48
CA PHE A 233 -3.35 -9.31 14.70
C PHE A 233 -3.77 -10.12 15.93
N GLY A 234 -4.86 -9.72 16.60
CA GLY A 234 -5.42 -10.45 17.74
C GLY A 234 -4.58 -10.33 19.01
N ILE A 235 -3.82 -9.24 19.16
CA ILE A 235 -3.08 -8.92 20.38
C ILE A 235 -4.00 -8.07 21.27
N PRO A 236 -4.06 -8.35 22.60
CA PRO A 236 -4.76 -7.49 23.55
C PRO A 236 -4.22 -6.04 23.49
N VAL A 237 -5.11 -5.06 23.61
CA VAL A 237 -4.79 -3.61 23.64
C VAL A 237 -4.91 -3.11 25.06
#